data_ce119eb701be3f43bae750f7fd85cbec
#
_entry.id   ce119eb701be3f43bae750f7fd85cbec
#
_cell.length_a   1.000
_cell.length_b   1.000
_cell.length_c   1.000
_cell.angle_alpha   90.00
_cell.angle_beta   90.00
_cell.angle_gamma   90.00
#
_symmetry.space_group_name_H-M   'P 1'
#
loop_
_entity.id
_entity.type
_entity.pdbx_description
1 polymer ?
#
loop_
_entity_poly.entity_id
_entity_poly.type
_entity_poly.pdbx_seq_one_letter_code
_entity_poly.pdbx_strand_id
1 'polypeptide(L)'
;MIYVKDVNKGSIYSLQNISEMQKLERNIRKKLSSKGLVAKYSLEDTIGKSPACVKMKNKAKKYALTNSTILITGESGTGKEMLVQGIHNISDRAQGPFVALNCAALPENLLESELFGYVDGAFTGAKRGGRQGMFELAHGGTLFLDEIGEMPLSLQSRILRVLQEREV
;
A
#
# COMPACT_ATOMS: atom_id res chain seq x y z
N MET A 1 3.37 -30.57 8.55
CA MET A 1 2.58 -30.76 9.79
C MET A 1 1.12 -30.64 9.38
N ILE A 2 0.33 -31.66 9.62
CA ILE A 2 -1.07 -31.74 9.22
C ILE A 2 -1.91 -31.47 10.48
N TYR A 3 -2.74 -30.41 10.45
CA TYR A 3 -3.69 -30.12 11.52
C TYR A 3 -5.06 -30.73 11.16
N VAL A 4 -5.57 -31.58 12.02
CA VAL A 4 -6.93 -32.12 11.93
C VAL A 4 -7.74 -31.52 13.08
N LYS A 5 -8.80 -30.80 12.79
CA LYS A 5 -9.71 -30.24 13.79
C LYS A 5 -10.96 -31.11 13.81
N ASP A 6 -11.16 -31.81 14.93
CA ASP A 6 -12.34 -32.67 15.15
C ASP A 6 -13.53 -31.78 15.59
N VAL A 7 -14.63 -31.82 14.85
CA VAL A 7 -15.89 -31.19 15.23
C VAL A 7 -16.98 -32.26 15.19
N ASN A 8 -17.52 -32.55 16.36
CA ASN A 8 -18.63 -33.50 16.55
C ASN A 8 -19.88 -33.03 15.76
N LYS A 9 -20.18 -33.67 14.66
CA LYS A 9 -21.29 -33.62 13.68
C LYS A 9 -20.87 -33.11 12.31
N GLY A 10 -20.10 -33.90 11.62
CA GLY A 10 -19.66 -33.67 10.24
C GLY A 10 -18.26 -33.06 10.20
N SER A 11 -17.26 -33.86 9.93
CA SER A 11 -15.87 -33.42 9.87
C SER A 11 -15.58 -32.85 8.48
N ILE A 12 -15.30 -31.55 8.41
CA ILE A 12 -14.70 -30.92 7.21
C ILE A 12 -13.19 -30.96 7.42
N TYR A 13 -12.48 -31.77 6.65
CA TYR A 13 -11.03 -31.84 6.65
C TYR A 13 -10.50 -30.86 5.59
N SER A 14 -9.84 -29.79 6.02
CA SER A 14 -9.08 -28.90 5.14
C SER A 14 -7.60 -29.24 5.29
N LEU A 15 -7.02 -29.86 4.27
CA LEU A 15 -5.59 -30.12 4.17
C LEU A 15 -4.94 -28.94 3.44
N GLN A 16 -4.35 -28.02 4.19
CA GLN A 16 -3.54 -26.95 3.59
C GLN A 16 -2.07 -27.36 3.56
N ASN A 17 -1.51 -27.41 2.36
CA ASN A 17 -0.09 -27.67 2.18
C ASN A 17 0.72 -26.39 2.45
N ILE A 18 1.20 -26.24 3.70
CA ILE A 18 1.97 -25.07 4.16
C ILE A 18 3.17 -24.78 3.25
N SER A 19 3.80 -25.82 2.68
CA SER A 19 4.95 -25.64 1.79
C SER A 19 4.57 -24.99 0.45
N GLU A 20 3.38 -25.26 -0.07
CA GLU A 20 2.86 -24.64 -1.29
C GLU A 20 2.47 -23.17 -1.05
N MET A 21 1.82 -22.88 0.08
CA MET A 21 1.51 -21.51 0.47
C MET A 21 2.78 -20.67 0.60
N GLN A 22 3.80 -21.17 1.31
CA GLN A 22 5.08 -20.49 1.45
C GLN A 22 5.81 -20.27 0.11
N LYS A 23 5.73 -21.23 -0.82
CA LYS A 23 6.27 -21.06 -2.17
C LYS A 23 5.51 -19.98 -2.94
N LEU A 24 4.18 -19.96 -2.84
CA LEU A 24 3.34 -18.95 -3.49
C LEU A 24 3.64 -17.54 -2.95
N GLU A 25 3.70 -17.38 -1.64
CA GLU A 25 4.07 -16.13 -0.98
C GLU A 25 5.46 -15.63 -1.43
N ARG A 26 6.47 -16.51 -1.46
CA ARG A 26 7.82 -16.17 -1.97
C ARG A 26 7.80 -15.73 -3.42
N ASN A 27 6.99 -16.38 -4.26
CA ASN A 27 6.86 -16.02 -5.68
C ASN A 27 6.18 -14.67 -5.87
N ILE A 28 5.12 -14.39 -5.10
CA ILE A 28 4.44 -13.08 -5.08
C ILE A 28 5.44 -12.01 -4.66
N ARG A 29 6.14 -12.21 -3.53
CA ARG A 29 7.10 -11.23 -3.02
C ARG A 29 8.26 -10.98 -3.99
N LYS A 30 8.74 -12.00 -4.71
CA LYS A 30 9.74 -11.83 -5.79
C LYS A 30 9.19 -10.97 -6.94
N LYS A 31 7.94 -11.19 -7.37
CA LYS A 31 7.29 -10.38 -8.42
C LYS A 31 7.09 -8.94 -7.97
N LEU A 32 6.67 -8.68 -6.73
CA LEU A 32 6.54 -7.33 -6.19
C LEU A 32 7.90 -6.64 -6.11
N SER A 33 8.94 -7.34 -5.64
CA SER A 33 10.31 -6.82 -5.56
C SER A 33 10.87 -6.46 -6.92
N SER A 34 10.68 -7.31 -7.94
CA SER A 34 11.15 -7.03 -9.30
C SER A 34 10.45 -5.82 -9.95
N LYS A 35 9.26 -5.45 -9.48
CA LYS A 35 8.54 -4.25 -9.89
C LYS A 35 8.82 -3.03 -8.98
N GLY A 36 9.65 -3.16 -7.95
CA GLY A 36 9.91 -2.09 -6.99
C GLY A 36 8.76 -1.79 -6.02
N LEU A 37 7.79 -2.70 -5.91
CA LEU A 37 6.56 -2.52 -5.10
C LEU A 37 6.68 -3.16 -3.71
N VAL A 38 7.85 -3.06 -3.08
CA VAL A 38 8.12 -3.60 -1.74
C VAL A 38 8.67 -2.51 -0.84
N ALA A 39 8.11 -2.40 0.36
CA ALA A 39 8.66 -1.53 1.41
C ALA A 39 10.02 -2.07 1.88
N LYS A 40 11.02 -1.19 1.93
CA LYS A 40 12.41 -1.52 2.26
C LYS A 40 12.76 -1.23 3.72
N TYR A 41 12.10 -0.24 4.32
CA TYR A 41 12.40 0.25 5.66
C TYR A 41 11.47 -0.32 6.70
N SER A 42 12.00 -0.58 7.90
CA SER A 42 11.25 -0.94 9.10
C SER A 42 11.01 0.28 9.99
N LEU A 43 10.17 0.17 11.01
CA LEU A 43 10.00 1.24 12.00
C LEU A 43 11.28 1.49 12.83
N GLU A 44 12.12 0.50 12.96
CA GLU A 44 13.40 0.56 13.67
C GLU A 44 14.40 1.45 12.92
N ASP A 45 14.33 1.48 11.59
CA ASP A 45 15.18 2.34 10.73
C ASP A 45 14.90 3.83 10.94
N THR A 46 13.72 4.18 11.50
CA THR A 46 13.42 5.57 11.88
C THR A 46 14.26 5.95 13.11
N ILE A 47 15.31 6.76 12.89
CA ILE A 47 16.23 7.17 13.94
C ILE A 47 15.60 8.23 14.84
N GLY A 48 15.65 8.03 16.16
CA GLY A 48 15.18 9.01 17.14
C GLY A 48 14.85 8.38 18.48
N LYS A 49 15.36 9.01 19.57
CA LYS A 49 15.14 8.58 20.96
C LYS A 49 14.36 9.61 21.79
N SER A 50 13.97 10.73 21.18
CA SER A 50 13.18 11.75 21.89
C SER A 50 11.81 11.20 22.29
N PRO A 51 11.19 11.71 23.37
CA PRO A 51 9.84 11.31 23.78
C PRO A 51 8.81 11.45 22.66
N ALA A 52 8.95 12.49 21.83
CA ALA A 52 8.08 12.71 20.67
C ALA A 52 8.23 11.60 19.62
N CYS A 53 9.48 11.18 19.30
CA CYS A 53 9.73 10.09 18.37
C CYS A 53 9.20 8.75 18.90
N VAL A 54 9.39 8.45 20.17
CA VAL A 54 8.85 7.25 20.82
C VAL A 54 7.32 7.24 20.75
N LYS A 55 6.68 8.38 21.08
CA LYS A 55 5.21 8.54 21.01
C LYS A 55 4.70 8.34 19.56
N MET A 56 5.41 8.89 18.57
CA MET A 56 5.08 8.72 17.15
C MET A 56 5.17 7.24 16.75
N LYS A 57 6.26 6.54 17.07
CA LYS A 57 6.42 5.10 16.77
C LYS A 57 5.32 4.25 17.43
N ASN A 58 4.94 4.56 18.67
CA ASN A 58 3.87 3.85 19.36
C ASN A 58 2.50 4.10 18.71
N LYS A 59 2.24 5.32 18.22
CA LYS A 59 1.04 5.62 17.43
C LYS A 59 1.08 4.84 16.11
N ALA A 60 2.20 4.85 15.38
CA ALA A 60 2.38 4.12 14.14
C ALA A 60 2.06 2.62 14.29
N LYS A 61 2.58 1.99 15.36
CA LYS A 61 2.27 0.58 15.69
C LYS A 61 0.77 0.34 15.90
N LYS A 62 0.07 1.25 16.58
CA LYS A 62 -1.38 1.14 16.79
C LYS A 62 -2.17 1.24 15.48
N TYR A 63 -1.86 2.25 14.65
CA TYR A 63 -2.60 2.49 13.41
C TYR A 63 -2.28 1.47 12.32
N ALA A 64 -1.10 0.85 12.34
CA ALA A 64 -0.73 -0.21 11.40
C ALA A 64 -1.69 -1.42 11.45
N LEU A 65 -2.32 -1.67 12.61
CA LEU A 65 -3.28 -2.77 12.80
C LEU A 65 -4.74 -2.36 12.49
N THR A 66 -4.93 -1.19 11.89
CA THR A 66 -6.26 -0.69 11.53
C THR A 66 -6.39 -0.49 10.03
N ASN A 67 -7.64 -0.50 9.52
CA ASN A 67 -7.92 -0.18 8.11
C ASN A 67 -8.15 1.33 7.89
N SER A 68 -7.66 2.18 8.79
CA SER A 68 -7.83 3.63 8.71
C SER A 68 -6.87 4.26 7.71
N THR A 69 -7.33 5.32 7.03
CA THR A 69 -6.44 6.21 6.29
C THR A 69 -5.58 6.98 7.29
N ILE A 70 -4.26 7.03 7.04
CA ILE A 70 -3.30 7.69 7.93
C ILE A 70 -2.77 8.94 7.23
N LEU A 71 -2.92 10.10 7.85
CA LEU A 71 -2.26 11.34 7.43
C LEU A 71 -1.00 11.55 8.27
N ILE A 72 0.13 11.74 7.58
CA ILE A 72 1.43 12.03 8.19
C ILE A 72 1.85 13.43 7.80
N THR A 73 2.07 14.28 8.79
CA THR A 73 2.52 15.67 8.60
C THR A 73 3.93 15.83 9.16
N GLY A 74 4.74 16.65 8.49
CA GLY A 74 6.10 16.96 8.89
C GLY A 74 6.85 17.69 7.79
N GLU A 75 7.94 18.36 8.15
CA GLU A 75 8.81 19.07 7.20
C GLU A 75 9.44 18.11 6.19
N SER A 76 9.94 18.66 5.07
CA SER A 76 10.69 17.87 4.10
C SER A 76 11.94 17.26 4.76
N GLY A 77 12.31 16.05 4.37
CA GLY A 77 13.49 15.36 4.90
C GLY A 77 13.34 14.73 6.30
N THR A 78 12.16 14.83 6.96
CA THR A 78 11.96 14.26 8.31
C THR A 78 11.75 12.74 8.33
N GLY A 79 11.83 12.07 7.18
CA GLY A 79 11.71 10.61 7.09
C GLY A 79 10.27 10.09 7.00
N LYS A 80 9.32 10.90 6.50
CA LYS A 80 7.92 10.50 6.32
C LYS A 80 7.78 9.18 5.56
N GLU A 81 8.50 9.03 4.45
CA GLU A 81 8.48 7.82 3.64
C GLU A 81 8.96 6.57 4.40
N MET A 82 10.07 6.70 5.15
CA MET A 82 10.58 5.59 5.98
C MET A 82 9.56 5.16 7.03
N LEU A 83 8.87 6.13 7.65
CA LEU A 83 7.81 5.87 8.61
C LEU A 83 6.64 5.11 7.98
N VAL A 84 6.19 5.54 6.78
CA VAL A 84 5.08 4.88 6.05
C VAL A 84 5.46 3.45 5.67
N GLN A 85 6.66 3.23 5.16
CA GLN A 85 7.16 1.89 4.84
C GLN A 85 7.22 1.01 6.09
N GLY A 86 7.69 1.57 7.22
CA GLY A 86 7.70 0.88 8.50
C GLY A 86 6.29 0.51 8.99
N ILE A 87 5.30 1.39 8.82
CA ILE A 87 3.89 1.11 9.13
C ILE A 87 3.38 -0.05 8.26
N HIS A 88 3.62 0.00 6.94
CA HIS A 88 3.23 -1.07 6.03
C HIS A 88 3.81 -2.43 6.46
N ASN A 89 5.11 -2.48 6.78
CA ASN A 89 5.80 -3.72 7.12
C ASN A 89 5.31 -4.39 8.41
N ILE A 90 4.63 -3.66 9.30
CA ILE A 90 4.03 -4.21 10.52
C ILE A 90 2.51 -4.31 10.46
N SER A 91 1.89 -3.99 9.33
CA SER A 91 0.44 -4.07 9.11
C SER A 91 0.02 -5.45 8.62
N ASP A 92 -1.28 -5.73 8.65
CA ASP A 92 -1.87 -6.94 8.06
C ASP A 92 -1.69 -6.99 6.53
N ARG A 93 -1.23 -5.90 5.92
CA ARG A 93 -0.98 -5.75 4.48
C ARG A 93 0.50 -5.87 4.10
N ALA A 94 1.38 -6.24 5.04
CA ALA A 94 2.83 -6.32 4.85
C ALA A 94 3.28 -7.25 3.70
N GLN A 95 2.44 -8.21 3.32
CA GLN A 95 2.70 -9.11 2.19
C GLN A 95 2.17 -8.58 0.85
N GLY A 96 1.36 -7.52 0.89
CA GLY A 96 0.83 -6.85 -0.29
C GLY A 96 1.81 -5.86 -0.92
N PRO A 97 1.43 -5.23 -2.04
CA PRO A 97 2.25 -4.22 -2.68
C PRO A 97 2.36 -2.94 -1.83
N PHE A 98 3.53 -2.34 -1.82
CA PHE A 98 3.76 -0.97 -1.36
C PHE A 98 3.97 -0.08 -2.58
N VAL A 99 3.01 0.78 -2.86
CA VAL A 99 3.04 1.70 -4.01
C VAL A 99 3.22 3.12 -3.49
N ALA A 100 4.24 3.82 -3.95
CA ALA A 100 4.51 5.21 -3.60
C ALA A 100 4.39 6.11 -4.83
N LEU A 101 3.74 7.26 -4.67
CA LEU A 101 3.59 8.28 -5.70
C LEU A 101 3.81 9.65 -5.06
N ASN A 102 4.69 10.45 -5.65
CA ASN A 102 4.84 11.86 -5.28
C ASN A 102 3.91 12.71 -6.16
N CYS A 103 2.94 13.39 -5.52
CA CYS A 103 1.92 14.18 -6.21
C CYS A 103 2.49 15.47 -6.84
N ALA A 104 3.61 16.00 -6.32
CA ALA A 104 4.27 17.18 -6.86
C ALA A 104 5.16 16.87 -8.08
N ALA A 105 5.50 15.60 -8.30
CA ALA A 105 6.46 15.23 -9.35
C ALA A 105 5.87 15.18 -10.76
N LEU A 106 4.54 15.23 -10.91
CA LEU A 106 3.85 15.01 -12.18
C LEU A 106 2.88 16.17 -12.50
N PRO A 107 2.76 16.56 -13.78
CA PRO A 107 1.67 17.41 -14.24
C PRO A 107 0.30 16.75 -13.98
N GLU A 108 -0.76 17.57 -13.82
CA GLU A 108 -2.11 17.14 -13.42
C GLU A 108 -2.65 15.97 -14.25
N ASN A 109 -2.63 16.06 -15.58
CA ASN A 109 -3.12 15.02 -16.50
C ASN A 109 -2.34 13.71 -16.41
N LEU A 110 -1.02 13.78 -16.13
CA LEU A 110 -0.23 12.59 -15.90
C LEU A 110 -0.52 12.00 -14.51
N LEU A 111 -0.66 12.85 -13.48
CA LEU A 111 -1.00 12.43 -12.13
C LEU A 111 -2.35 11.69 -12.11
N GLU A 112 -3.37 12.20 -12.82
CA GLU A 112 -4.65 11.55 -12.96
C GLU A 112 -4.53 10.17 -13.60
N SER A 113 -3.84 10.08 -14.74
CA SER A 113 -3.65 8.81 -15.46
C SER A 113 -2.79 7.80 -14.68
N GLU A 114 -1.83 8.26 -13.87
CA GLU A 114 -1.07 7.38 -12.97
C GLU A 114 -1.93 6.85 -11.82
N LEU A 115 -2.73 7.71 -11.18
CA LEU A 115 -3.55 7.33 -10.04
C LEU A 115 -4.66 6.35 -10.42
N PHE A 116 -5.43 6.68 -11.47
CA PHE A 116 -6.66 5.96 -11.82
C PHE A 116 -6.50 5.00 -13.01
N GLY A 117 -5.41 5.13 -13.76
CA GLY A 117 -5.24 4.37 -14.99
C GLY A 117 -6.15 4.85 -16.13
N TYR A 118 -6.14 4.12 -17.23
CA TYR A 118 -7.01 4.37 -18.38
C TYR A 118 -7.15 3.11 -19.23
N VAL A 119 -8.28 3.02 -19.95
CA VAL A 119 -8.54 1.97 -20.93
C VAL A 119 -7.92 2.30 -22.28
N ASP A 120 -7.80 1.32 -23.15
CA ASP A 120 -7.31 1.51 -24.53
C ASP A 120 -8.16 2.56 -25.27
N GLY A 121 -7.49 3.48 -25.95
CA GLY A 121 -8.15 4.53 -26.72
C GLY A 121 -8.74 5.69 -25.90
N ALA A 122 -8.45 5.79 -24.59
CA ALA A 122 -9.00 6.85 -23.73
C ALA A 122 -8.64 8.28 -24.20
N PHE A 123 -7.47 8.46 -24.84
CA PHE A 123 -7.02 9.72 -25.41
C PHE A 123 -5.99 9.48 -26.52
N THR A 124 -5.69 10.53 -27.32
CA THR A 124 -4.66 10.48 -28.37
C THR A 124 -3.29 10.28 -27.74
N GLY A 125 -2.62 9.14 -28.08
CA GLY A 125 -1.34 8.75 -27.48
C GLY A 125 -1.45 7.76 -26.31
N ALA A 126 -2.66 7.33 -25.94
CA ALA A 126 -2.85 6.25 -24.98
C ALA A 126 -2.16 4.97 -25.45
N LYS A 127 -1.53 4.26 -24.50
CA LYS A 127 -0.92 2.95 -24.82
C LYS A 127 -2.00 1.96 -25.24
N ARG A 128 -1.69 1.15 -26.27
CA ARG A 128 -2.52 0.00 -26.64
C ARG A 128 -2.64 -0.96 -25.46
N GLY A 129 -3.87 -1.34 -25.12
CA GLY A 129 -4.17 -2.18 -23.96
C GLY A 129 -4.38 -1.39 -22.66
N GLY A 130 -4.36 -0.05 -22.69
CA GLY A 130 -4.59 0.78 -21.51
C GLY A 130 -3.44 0.79 -20.51
N ARG A 131 -3.70 1.28 -19.31
CA ARG A 131 -2.75 1.31 -18.20
C ARG A 131 -3.46 1.15 -16.87
N GLN A 132 -2.95 0.23 -16.06
CA GLN A 132 -3.40 0.02 -14.68
C GLN A 132 -3.01 1.21 -13.80
N GLY A 133 -3.96 1.72 -13.00
CA GLY A 133 -3.73 2.81 -12.06
C GLY A 133 -3.03 2.37 -10.78
N MET A 134 -2.44 3.35 -10.06
CA MET A 134 -1.74 3.08 -8.79
C MET A 134 -2.67 2.56 -7.69
N PHE A 135 -3.94 2.97 -7.67
CA PHE A 135 -4.94 2.41 -6.75
C PHE A 135 -5.14 0.92 -6.98
N GLU A 136 -5.28 0.51 -8.23
CA GLU A 136 -5.43 -0.90 -8.59
C GLU A 136 -4.13 -1.70 -8.30
N LEU A 137 -2.96 -1.12 -8.62
CA LEU A 137 -1.66 -1.71 -8.29
C LEU A 137 -1.45 -1.91 -6.78
N ALA A 138 -2.02 -1.03 -5.96
CA ALA A 138 -1.94 -1.10 -4.50
C ALA A 138 -2.99 -2.03 -3.88
N HIS A 139 -3.81 -2.70 -4.69
CA HIS A 139 -4.87 -3.58 -4.18
C HIS A 139 -4.31 -4.64 -3.21
N GLY A 140 -4.94 -4.77 -2.05
CA GLY A 140 -4.48 -5.66 -0.98
C GLY A 140 -3.20 -5.21 -0.27
N GLY A 141 -2.69 -4.02 -0.59
CA GLY A 141 -1.47 -3.45 -0.05
C GLY A 141 -1.65 -2.04 0.51
N THR A 142 -0.69 -1.17 0.23
CA THR A 142 -0.65 0.22 0.71
C THR A 142 -0.30 1.16 -0.44
N LEU A 143 -1.11 2.20 -0.64
CA LEU A 143 -0.78 3.34 -1.48
C LEU A 143 -0.29 4.50 -0.61
N PHE A 144 0.89 4.99 -0.86
CA PHE A 144 1.47 6.17 -0.23
C PHE A 144 1.46 7.34 -1.23
N LEU A 145 0.74 8.40 -0.89
CA LEU A 145 0.71 9.65 -1.64
C LEU A 145 1.55 10.68 -0.90
N ASP A 146 2.76 10.94 -1.40
CA ASP A 146 3.64 11.98 -0.88
C ASP A 146 3.24 13.34 -1.44
N GLU A 147 3.52 14.42 -0.70
CA GLU A 147 3.19 15.80 -1.06
C GLU A 147 1.70 15.95 -1.48
N ILE A 148 0.78 15.34 -0.71
CA ILE A 148 -0.67 15.35 -0.99
C ILE A 148 -1.24 16.77 -1.07
N GLY A 149 -0.61 17.76 -0.39
CA GLY A 149 -1.00 19.16 -0.43
C GLY A 149 -0.83 19.83 -1.80
N GLU A 150 0.05 19.27 -2.64
CA GLU A 150 0.31 19.77 -4.00
C GLU A 150 -0.66 19.18 -5.05
N MET A 151 -1.60 18.35 -4.61
CA MET A 151 -2.57 17.73 -5.51
C MET A 151 -3.56 18.76 -6.05
N PRO A 152 -3.80 18.82 -7.38
CA PRO A 152 -4.80 19.70 -7.98
C PRO A 152 -6.20 19.48 -7.40
N LEU A 153 -6.97 20.56 -7.21
CA LEU A 153 -8.30 20.51 -6.60
C LEU A 153 -9.27 19.58 -7.34
N SER A 154 -9.14 19.50 -8.66
CA SER A 154 -9.92 18.57 -9.52
C SER A 154 -9.73 17.12 -9.10
N LEU A 155 -8.52 16.71 -8.71
CA LEU A 155 -8.20 15.35 -8.29
C LEU A 155 -8.54 15.09 -6.82
N GLN A 156 -8.54 16.12 -5.97
CA GLN A 156 -8.88 15.96 -4.55
C GLN A 156 -10.29 15.39 -4.36
N SER A 157 -11.27 15.86 -5.15
CA SER A 157 -12.65 15.36 -5.08
C SER A 157 -12.76 13.88 -5.49
N ARG A 158 -11.98 13.45 -6.47
CA ARG A 158 -11.93 12.04 -6.89
C ARG A 158 -11.28 11.15 -5.82
N ILE A 159 -10.17 11.61 -5.24
CA ILE A 159 -9.51 10.91 -4.13
C ILE A 159 -10.47 10.77 -2.95
N LEU A 160 -11.21 11.83 -2.59
CA LEU A 160 -12.18 11.78 -1.50
C LEU A 160 -13.23 10.69 -1.74
N ARG A 161 -13.75 10.57 -2.96
CA ARG A 161 -14.68 9.50 -3.33
C ARG A 161 -14.06 8.11 -3.13
N VAL A 162 -12.85 7.89 -3.64
CA VAL A 162 -12.14 6.61 -3.47
C VAL A 162 -11.94 6.27 -2.00
N LEU A 163 -11.61 7.26 -1.16
CA LEU A 163 -11.43 7.04 0.28
C LEU A 163 -12.75 6.71 1.00
N GLN A 164 -13.88 7.27 0.54
CA GLN A 164 -15.20 7.06 1.11
C GLN A 164 -15.85 5.76 0.64
N GLU A 165 -15.85 5.54 -0.67
CA GLU A 165 -16.54 4.42 -1.32
C GLU A 165 -15.65 3.16 -1.38
N ARG A 166 -14.33 3.33 -1.25
CA ARG A 166 -13.30 2.28 -1.41
C ARG A 166 -13.34 1.59 -2.77
N GLU A 167 -13.84 2.28 -3.78
CA GLU A 167 -13.91 1.87 -5.19
C GLU A 167 -13.17 2.88 -6.06
N VAL A 168 -12.67 2.41 -7.22
CA VAL A 168 -11.89 3.21 -8.19
C VAL A 168 -12.60 3.23 -9.53
#